data_2dc62098d44cdabea669080df76a6ac3
#
_entry.id   2dc62098d44cdabea669080df76a6ac3
#
_cell.length_a   1.000
_cell.length_b   1.000
_cell.length_c   1.000
_cell.angle_alpha   90.00
_cell.angle_beta   90.00
_cell.angle_gamma   90.00
#
_symmetry.space_group_name_H-M   'P 1'
#
loop_
_entity.id
_entity.type
_entity.pdbx_description
1 polymer ?
#
loop_
_entity_poly.entity_id
_entity_poly.type
_entity_poly.pdbx_seq_one_letter_code
_entity_poly.pdbx_strand_id
1 'polypeptide(L)'
;ANVFRLCISSVIEAMMQNACEEITGTDIALSGKVRIGCTEGFGGLFLAPQLTHFQKQYPKISIDLLPVPHFVNLTNREADIGITLERPTRGPFVSTKLCDYRLQLYATADYLTQHEPIRCINDLPKHSFINYVADLTFSSRLHYLDQFIHQAKTPFCTTGAISQYFACLQGQHLAILPCFIADQDPRLHAVLPDEVRV
;
A
#
# COMPACT_ATOMS: atom_id res chain seq x y z
N ALA A 1 6.90 -12.27 -8.41
CA ALA A 1 6.23 -12.33 -7.08
C ALA A 1 7.20 -12.67 -5.94
N ASN A 2 8.13 -13.64 -6.15
CA ASN A 2 9.04 -14.08 -5.07
C ASN A 2 10.20 -13.11 -4.76
N VAL A 3 10.65 -12.30 -5.71
CA VAL A 3 11.76 -11.35 -5.50
C VAL A 3 11.32 -10.20 -4.59
N PHE A 4 10.08 -9.75 -4.70
CA PHE A 4 9.54 -8.70 -3.86
C PHE A 4 9.38 -9.14 -2.39
N ARG A 5 8.96 -10.39 -2.16
CA ARG A 5 8.84 -10.99 -0.82
C ARG A 5 10.19 -11.12 -0.09
N LEU A 6 11.22 -11.56 -0.79
CA LEU A 6 12.57 -11.74 -0.21
C LEU A 6 13.25 -10.40 0.13
N CYS A 7 13.11 -9.38 -0.72
CA CYS A 7 13.81 -8.11 -0.54
C CYS A 7 13.25 -7.30 0.66
N ILE A 8 11.94 -7.33 0.90
CA ILE A 8 11.32 -6.56 1.97
C ILE A 8 11.45 -7.26 3.32
N SER A 9 11.35 -8.59 3.36
CA SER A 9 11.61 -9.33 4.61
C SER A 9 13.00 -9.03 5.16
N SER A 10 14.02 -9.09 4.30
CA SER A 10 15.41 -8.78 4.70
C SER A 10 15.61 -7.31 5.09
N VAL A 11 14.90 -6.38 4.48
CA VAL A 11 15.00 -4.95 4.82
C VAL A 11 14.29 -4.65 6.14
N ILE A 12 13.13 -5.23 6.41
CA ILE A 12 12.44 -5.09 7.69
C ILE A 12 13.28 -5.75 8.81
N GLU A 13 13.84 -6.92 8.58
CA GLU A 13 14.76 -7.57 9.52
C GLU A 13 15.99 -6.68 9.79
N ALA A 14 16.61 -6.12 8.77
CA ALA A 14 17.76 -5.24 8.92
C ALA A 14 17.40 -3.93 9.66
N MET A 15 16.25 -3.33 9.39
CA MET A 15 15.80 -2.13 10.10
C MET A 15 15.50 -2.40 11.57
N MET A 16 14.89 -3.54 11.88
CA MET A 16 14.62 -3.96 13.25
C MET A 16 15.91 -4.36 13.99
N GLN A 17 16.83 -5.06 13.33
CA GLN A 17 18.14 -5.37 13.89
C GLN A 17 18.94 -4.11 14.16
N ASN A 18 19.04 -3.15 13.24
CA ASN A 18 19.73 -1.87 13.46
C ASN A 18 19.11 -1.06 14.61
N ALA A 19 17.78 -1.01 14.70
CA ALA A 19 17.10 -0.35 15.83
C ALA A 19 17.37 -1.02 17.18
N CYS A 20 17.61 -2.33 17.16
CA CYS A 20 17.96 -3.09 18.37
C CYS A 20 19.45 -3.01 18.70
N GLU A 21 20.35 -3.00 17.72
CA GLU A 21 21.81 -2.89 17.91
C GLU A 21 22.24 -1.52 18.45
N GLU A 22 21.53 -0.44 18.10
CA GLU A 22 21.77 0.89 18.68
C GLU A 22 21.43 0.96 20.19
N ILE A 23 20.62 0.05 20.69
CA ILE A 23 20.17 0.05 22.10
C ILE A 23 20.98 -0.90 22.98
N THR A 24 21.60 -1.96 22.42
CA THR A 24 22.25 -2.99 23.25
C THR A 24 23.52 -3.53 22.62
N GLY A 25 24.64 -3.06 23.10
CA GLY A 25 26.00 -3.55 22.72
C GLY A 25 26.42 -4.90 23.32
N THR A 26 25.52 -5.91 23.45
CA THR A 26 25.84 -7.29 23.87
C THR A 26 24.66 -8.23 23.59
N ASP A 27 24.91 -9.51 23.48
CA ASP A 27 24.05 -10.69 23.22
C ASP A 27 22.79 -10.83 24.12
N ILE A 28 22.02 -9.77 24.31
CA ILE A 28 20.76 -9.77 25.04
C ILE A 28 19.65 -10.18 24.07
N ALA A 29 18.97 -11.26 24.38
CA ALA A 29 17.82 -11.74 23.60
C ALA A 29 16.82 -10.59 23.39
N LEU A 30 16.65 -10.17 22.13
CA LEU A 30 15.76 -9.09 21.71
C LEU A 30 14.37 -9.26 22.32
N SER A 31 13.93 -8.29 23.12
CA SER A 31 12.64 -8.33 23.78
C SER A 31 12.07 -6.92 23.93
N GLY A 32 10.76 -6.82 23.92
CA GLY A 32 10.08 -5.53 24.10
C GLY A 32 8.87 -5.39 23.20
N LYS A 33 8.34 -4.16 23.11
CA LYS A 33 7.17 -3.82 22.32
C LYS A 33 7.55 -2.80 21.26
N VAL A 34 7.12 -3.04 20.01
CA VAL A 34 7.33 -2.15 18.87
C VAL A 34 5.99 -1.81 18.24
N ARG A 35 5.74 -0.54 18.01
CA ARG A 35 4.57 -0.01 17.31
C ARG A 35 4.93 0.41 15.91
N ILE A 36 4.22 -0.14 14.91
CA ILE A 36 4.45 0.13 13.49
C ILE A 36 3.21 0.78 12.90
N GLY A 37 3.32 2.05 12.51
CA GLY A 37 2.29 2.77 11.77
C GLY A 37 2.48 2.65 10.26
N CYS A 38 1.42 2.39 9.51
CA CYS A 38 1.49 2.26 8.06
C CYS A 38 0.13 2.50 7.39
N THR A 39 0.09 2.56 6.06
CA THR A 39 -1.16 2.63 5.32
C THR A 39 -1.93 1.31 5.43
N GLU A 40 -3.27 1.40 5.38
CA GLU A 40 -4.18 0.27 5.60
C GLU A 40 -3.88 -0.92 4.67
N GLY A 41 -3.81 -0.68 3.36
CA GLY A 41 -3.57 -1.75 2.39
C GLY A 41 -2.21 -2.43 2.55
N PHE A 42 -1.16 -1.65 2.79
CA PHE A 42 0.19 -2.19 2.99
C PHE A 42 0.29 -2.93 4.32
N GLY A 43 -0.27 -2.36 5.39
CA GLY A 43 -0.28 -2.98 6.72
C GLY A 43 -1.02 -4.31 6.75
N GLY A 44 -2.28 -4.31 6.29
CA GLY A 44 -3.15 -5.48 6.38
C GLY A 44 -2.78 -6.61 5.44
N LEU A 45 -2.52 -6.30 4.17
CA LEU A 45 -2.35 -7.32 3.13
C LEU A 45 -0.89 -7.74 2.92
N PHE A 46 0.06 -6.87 3.28
CA PHE A 46 1.47 -7.15 3.08
C PHE A 46 2.24 -7.36 4.40
N LEU A 47 2.23 -6.36 5.30
CA LEU A 47 3.04 -6.42 6.52
C LEU A 47 2.56 -7.47 7.52
N ALA A 48 1.27 -7.56 7.79
CA ALA A 48 0.76 -8.44 8.84
C ALA A 48 1.23 -9.90 8.68
N PRO A 49 1.18 -10.53 7.48
CA PRO A 49 1.74 -11.87 7.27
C PRO A 49 3.25 -11.96 7.54
N GLN A 50 4.02 -10.92 7.17
CA GLN A 50 5.47 -10.93 7.35
C GLN A 50 5.85 -10.75 8.83
N LEU A 51 5.15 -9.87 9.53
CA LEU A 51 5.39 -9.61 10.96
C LEU A 51 5.05 -10.82 11.85
N THR A 52 4.05 -11.62 11.49
CA THR A 52 3.77 -12.87 12.18
C THR A 52 4.90 -13.91 11.98
N HIS A 53 5.53 -13.95 10.81
CA HIS A 53 6.72 -14.78 10.57
C HIS A 53 7.92 -14.28 11.38
N PHE A 54 8.14 -12.98 11.40
CA PHE A 54 9.19 -12.35 12.21
C PHE A 54 8.99 -12.66 13.71
N GLN A 55 7.78 -12.48 14.24
CA GLN A 55 7.47 -12.76 15.64
C GLN A 55 7.74 -14.22 16.04
N LYS A 56 7.55 -15.17 15.11
CA LYS A 56 7.88 -16.58 15.34
C LYS A 56 9.39 -16.79 15.58
N GLN A 57 10.25 -16.01 14.92
CA GLN A 57 11.70 -16.05 15.12
C GLN A 57 12.12 -15.30 16.38
N TYR A 58 11.40 -14.22 16.74
CA TYR A 58 11.68 -13.37 17.90
C TYR A 58 10.50 -13.34 18.87
N PRO A 59 10.23 -14.43 19.61
CA PRO A 59 9.00 -14.59 20.40
C PRO A 59 8.88 -13.64 21.59
N LYS A 60 9.98 -12.99 21.99
CA LYS A 60 9.97 -11.99 23.08
C LYS A 60 9.64 -10.56 22.58
N ILE A 61 9.50 -10.36 21.26
CA ILE A 61 9.07 -9.08 20.70
C ILE A 61 7.56 -9.08 20.55
N SER A 62 6.90 -8.06 21.11
CA SER A 62 5.48 -7.76 20.90
C SER A 62 5.33 -6.68 19.85
N ILE A 63 4.44 -6.86 18.88
CA ILE A 63 4.23 -5.92 17.78
C ILE A 63 2.81 -5.40 17.80
N ASP A 64 2.67 -4.07 17.88
CA ASP A 64 1.42 -3.37 17.59
C ASP A 64 1.48 -2.85 16.16
N LEU A 65 0.70 -3.42 15.25
CA LEU A 65 0.56 -2.90 13.90
C LEU A 65 -0.65 -1.96 13.83
N LEU A 66 -0.41 -0.72 13.38
CA LEU A 66 -1.41 0.34 13.28
C LEU A 66 -1.67 0.67 11.80
N PRO A 67 -2.49 -0.12 11.09
CA PRO A 67 -2.87 0.17 9.71
C PRO A 67 -4.00 1.20 9.71
N VAL A 68 -3.67 2.45 9.41
CA VAL A 68 -4.64 3.54 9.44
C VAL A 68 -4.67 4.27 8.08
N PRO A 69 -5.83 4.84 7.68
CA PRO A 69 -5.97 5.54 6.41
C PRO A 69 -5.38 6.96 6.40
N HIS A 70 -4.65 7.34 7.43
CA HIS A 70 -4.02 8.67 7.57
C HIS A 70 -2.60 8.53 8.13
N PHE A 71 -1.83 9.61 8.10
CA PHE A 71 -0.48 9.59 8.69
C PHE A 71 -0.55 9.33 10.20
N VAL A 72 0.15 8.28 10.64
CA VAL A 72 0.42 8.09 12.06
C VAL A 72 1.35 9.21 12.51
N ASN A 73 0.96 9.91 13.57
CA ASN A 73 1.76 11.01 14.09
C ASN A 73 2.94 10.47 14.93
N LEU A 74 4.08 10.27 14.27
CA LEU A 74 5.31 9.84 14.91
C LEU A 74 5.80 10.85 15.97
N THR A 75 5.46 12.14 15.82
CA THR A 75 5.85 13.19 16.77
C THR A 75 5.17 13.00 18.12
N ASN A 76 3.96 12.47 18.16
CA ASN A 76 3.22 12.18 19.40
C ASN A 76 3.53 10.79 19.97
N ARG A 77 4.55 10.11 19.48
CA ARG A 77 4.92 8.74 19.89
C ARG A 77 3.78 7.72 19.73
N GLU A 78 2.93 7.92 18.74
CA GLU A 78 1.87 6.96 18.42
C GLU A 78 2.44 5.67 17.84
N ALA A 79 3.60 5.77 17.13
CA ALA A 79 4.35 4.65 16.62
C ALA A 79 5.87 4.88 16.76
N ASP A 80 6.62 3.79 16.86
CA ASP A 80 8.09 3.79 16.90
C ASP A 80 8.65 3.79 15.46
N ILE A 81 7.96 3.12 14.55
CA ILE A 81 8.29 3.03 13.12
C ILE A 81 7.09 3.49 12.30
N GLY A 82 7.33 4.39 11.34
CA GLY A 82 6.30 4.84 10.38
C GLY A 82 6.68 4.43 8.96
N ILE A 83 5.74 3.75 8.26
CA ILE A 83 5.88 3.43 6.84
C ILE A 83 4.90 4.30 6.05
N THR A 84 5.44 5.21 5.25
CA THR A 84 4.68 6.26 4.58
C THR A 84 4.93 6.25 3.07
N LEU A 85 3.97 6.76 2.29
CA LEU A 85 4.12 6.91 0.84
C LEU A 85 5.08 8.05 0.48
N GLU A 86 5.23 9.02 1.37
CA GLU A 86 6.07 10.20 1.19
C GLU A 86 7.07 10.31 2.33
N ARG A 87 8.25 10.85 2.00
CA ARG A 87 9.26 11.15 3.00
C ARG A 87 8.75 12.27 3.91
N PRO A 88 8.76 12.09 5.24
CA PRO A 88 8.45 13.16 6.18
C PRO A 88 9.37 14.37 5.96
N THR A 89 8.78 15.56 5.85
CA THR A 89 9.54 16.82 5.63
C THR A 89 9.89 17.55 6.92
N ARG A 90 9.31 17.16 8.04
CA ARG A 90 9.50 17.81 9.35
C ARG A 90 9.63 16.76 10.46
N GLY A 91 10.41 17.11 11.48
CA GLY A 91 10.64 16.26 12.66
C GLY A 91 12.02 15.59 12.67
N PRO A 92 12.49 15.15 13.84
CA PRO A 92 13.81 14.53 14.03
C PRO A 92 13.77 13.04 13.63
N PHE A 93 13.33 12.73 12.42
CA PHE A 93 13.20 11.35 11.96
C PHE A 93 14.36 10.94 11.06
N VAL A 94 14.89 9.75 11.29
CA VAL A 94 15.71 9.05 10.31
C VAL A 94 14.79 8.38 9.32
N SER A 95 14.90 8.71 8.04
CA SER A 95 14.07 8.12 6.99
C SER A 95 14.90 7.49 5.91
N THR A 96 14.57 6.25 5.54
CA THR A 96 15.18 5.50 4.46
C THR A 96 14.11 4.98 3.50
N LYS A 97 14.49 4.78 2.25
CA LYS A 97 13.58 4.17 1.26
C LYS A 97 13.42 2.69 1.56
N LEU A 98 12.20 2.24 1.76
CA LEU A 98 11.88 0.84 2.02
C LEU A 98 11.81 0.04 0.71
N CYS A 99 10.98 0.49 -0.24
CA CYS A 99 10.77 -0.15 -1.53
C CYS A 99 10.15 0.82 -2.52
N ASP A 100 10.03 0.39 -3.78
CA ASP A 100 9.20 1.05 -4.76
C ASP A 100 7.75 0.58 -4.63
N TYR A 101 6.82 1.53 -4.72
CA TYR A 101 5.39 1.29 -4.64
C TYR A 101 4.78 1.59 -6.01
N ARG A 102 4.22 0.59 -6.63
CA ARG A 102 3.62 0.72 -7.96
C ARG A 102 2.13 0.52 -7.90
N LEU A 103 1.42 1.35 -8.65
CA LEU A 103 -0.01 1.26 -8.85
C LEU A 103 -0.29 1.07 -10.35
N GLN A 104 -1.38 0.37 -10.66
CA GLN A 104 -1.79 0.10 -12.02
C GLN A 104 -3.31 0.06 -12.12
N LEU A 105 -3.86 0.25 -13.32
CA LEU A 105 -5.29 0.14 -13.58
C LEU A 105 -5.68 -1.33 -13.69
N TYR A 106 -6.76 -1.71 -13.00
CA TYR A 106 -7.29 -3.08 -12.99
C TYR A 106 -8.79 -3.11 -13.25
N ALA A 107 -9.22 -4.23 -13.80
CA ALA A 107 -10.61 -4.62 -13.96
C ALA A 107 -10.77 -6.13 -13.82
N THR A 108 -12.00 -6.61 -13.60
CA THR A 108 -12.33 -8.02 -13.73
C THR A 108 -12.54 -8.41 -15.20
N ALA A 109 -12.40 -9.70 -15.53
CA ALA A 109 -12.71 -10.23 -16.87
C ALA A 109 -14.15 -9.91 -17.28
N ASP A 110 -15.10 -10.03 -16.35
CA ASP A 110 -16.51 -9.73 -16.59
C ASP A 110 -16.72 -8.27 -17.00
N TYR A 111 -16.07 -7.33 -16.32
CA TYR A 111 -16.11 -5.93 -16.70
C TYR A 111 -15.62 -5.71 -18.12
N LEU A 112 -14.46 -6.29 -18.46
CA LEU A 112 -13.83 -6.12 -19.77
C LEU A 112 -14.64 -6.73 -20.92
N THR A 113 -15.45 -7.77 -20.65
CA THR A 113 -16.32 -8.40 -21.66
C THR A 113 -17.66 -7.69 -21.85
N GLN A 114 -18.16 -7.02 -20.80
CA GLN A 114 -19.48 -6.37 -20.81
C GLN A 114 -19.45 -4.90 -21.24
N HIS A 115 -18.26 -4.28 -21.30
CA HIS A 115 -18.10 -2.87 -21.64
C HIS A 115 -17.33 -2.66 -22.95
N GLU A 116 -17.31 -1.43 -23.44
CA GLU A 116 -16.54 -1.08 -24.63
C GLU A 116 -15.05 -1.46 -24.45
N PRO A 117 -14.37 -1.92 -25.52
CA PRO A 117 -12.96 -2.29 -25.42
C PRO A 117 -12.06 -1.12 -25.05
N ILE A 118 -11.15 -1.32 -24.11
CA ILE A 118 -10.13 -0.35 -23.72
C ILE A 118 -8.82 -0.72 -24.43
N ARG A 119 -8.42 0.08 -25.41
CA ARG A 119 -7.21 -0.13 -26.22
C ARG A 119 -6.14 0.92 -26.00
N CYS A 120 -6.53 2.10 -25.50
CA CYS A 120 -5.64 3.21 -25.21
C CYS A 120 -6.26 4.14 -24.16
N ILE A 121 -5.49 5.07 -23.63
CA ILE A 121 -5.94 6.07 -22.62
C ILE A 121 -7.18 6.84 -23.09
N ASN A 122 -7.32 7.12 -24.39
CA ASN A 122 -8.45 7.88 -24.92
C ASN A 122 -9.79 7.13 -24.82
N ASP A 123 -9.78 5.83 -24.57
CA ASP A 123 -11.01 5.07 -24.34
C ASP A 123 -11.51 5.19 -22.89
N LEU A 124 -10.63 5.50 -21.94
CA LEU A 124 -10.92 5.55 -20.51
C LEU A 124 -12.07 6.49 -20.10
N PRO A 125 -12.28 7.68 -20.72
CA PRO A 125 -13.40 8.56 -20.38
C PRO A 125 -14.80 7.94 -20.55
N LYS A 126 -14.93 6.86 -21.30
CA LYS A 126 -16.19 6.13 -21.50
C LYS A 126 -16.52 5.23 -20.30
N HIS A 127 -15.55 4.96 -19.44
CA HIS A 127 -15.66 4.04 -18.33
C HIS A 127 -15.86 4.76 -16.99
N SER A 128 -16.18 3.99 -15.96
CA SER A 128 -16.32 4.48 -14.60
C SER A 128 -15.29 3.87 -13.67
N PHE A 129 -14.91 4.64 -12.65
CA PHE A 129 -13.78 4.32 -11.79
C PHE A 129 -14.17 4.34 -10.32
N ILE A 130 -13.51 3.50 -9.55
CA ILE A 130 -13.42 3.60 -8.11
C ILE A 130 -12.29 4.58 -7.81
N ASN A 131 -12.51 5.54 -6.91
CA ASN A 131 -11.50 6.54 -6.57
C ASN A 131 -11.43 6.78 -5.06
N TYR A 132 -10.49 7.60 -4.65
CA TYR A 132 -10.45 8.15 -3.29
C TYR A 132 -11.48 9.27 -3.12
N VAL A 133 -11.97 9.42 -1.89
CA VAL A 133 -12.75 10.58 -1.47
C VAL A 133 -11.81 11.78 -1.44
N ALA A 134 -11.97 12.72 -2.35
CA ALA A 134 -10.97 13.74 -2.68
C ALA A 134 -10.58 14.64 -1.49
N ASP A 135 -11.56 15.07 -0.69
CA ASP A 135 -11.36 15.92 0.48
C ASP A 135 -10.85 15.20 1.74
N LEU A 136 -10.78 13.87 1.69
CA LEU A 136 -10.27 13.02 2.78
C LEU A 136 -8.95 12.33 2.45
N THR A 137 -8.33 12.65 1.32
CA THR A 137 -7.02 12.10 0.97
C THR A 137 -5.93 12.69 1.88
N PHE A 138 -5.07 11.83 2.41
CA PHE A 138 -3.96 12.21 3.28
C PHE A 138 -2.66 12.55 2.51
N SER A 139 -2.64 12.35 1.19
CA SER A 139 -1.52 12.65 0.32
C SER A 139 -2.02 13.09 -1.05
N SER A 140 -1.40 14.11 -1.61
CA SER A 140 -1.67 14.55 -2.99
C SER A 140 -1.31 13.47 -4.02
N ARG A 141 -0.44 12.53 -3.67
CA ARG A 141 -0.10 11.40 -4.52
C ARG A 141 -1.24 10.41 -4.74
N LEU A 142 -2.31 10.49 -3.96
CA LEU A 142 -3.50 9.65 -4.13
C LEU A 142 -4.45 10.18 -5.22
N HIS A 143 -4.22 11.39 -5.75
CA HIS A 143 -4.96 11.96 -6.88
C HIS A 143 -4.40 11.52 -8.25
N TYR A 144 -4.01 10.25 -8.36
CA TYR A 144 -3.36 9.74 -9.56
C TYR A 144 -4.30 9.54 -10.75
N LEU A 145 -5.60 9.37 -10.52
CA LEU A 145 -6.56 9.21 -11.62
C LEU A 145 -6.63 10.46 -12.50
N ASP A 146 -6.49 11.65 -11.90
CA ASP A 146 -6.51 12.93 -12.59
C ASP A 146 -5.34 13.12 -13.57
N GLN A 147 -4.27 12.33 -13.42
CA GLN A 147 -3.12 12.36 -14.33
C GLN A 147 -3.45 11.74 -15.70
N PHE A 148 -4.43 10.84 -15.74
CA PHE A 148 -4.80 10.10 -16.94
C PHE A 148 -6.14 10.53 -17.52
N ILE A 149 -7.08 10.99 -16.68
CA ILE A 149 -8.45 11.27 -17.10
C ILE A 149 -8.95 12.55 -16.46
N HIS A 150 -9.18 13.57 -17.26
CA HIS A 150 -9.92 14.76 -16.82
C HIS A 150 -11.40 14.42 -16.61
N GLN A 151 -11.94 14.74 -15.44
CA GLN A 151 -13.36 14.53 -15.09
C GLN A 151 -13.80 13.07 -15.21
N ALA A 152 -13.02 12.14 -14.64
CA ALA A 152 -13.38 10.73 -14.57
C ALA A 152 -14.76 10.54 -13.89
N LYS A 153 -15.56 9.62 -14.42
CA LYS A 153 -16.80 9.20 -13.75
C LYS A 153 -16.44 8.32 -12.57
N THR A 154 -16.62 8.82 -11.34
CA THR A 154 -16.28 8.12 -10.10
C THR A 154 -17.51 7.90 -9.23
N PRO A 155 -18.43 6.99 -9.60
CA PRO A 155 -19.66 6.75 -8.85
C PRO A 155 -19.43 6.11 -7.48
N PHE A 156 -18.26 5.55 -7.24
CA PHE A 156 -17.88 4.98 -5.96
C PHE A 156 -16.52 5.53 -5.51
N CYS A 157 -16.50 6.15 -4.32
CA CYS A 157 -15.28 6.66 -3.70
C CYS A 157 -15.15 6.11 -2.28
N THR A 158 -13.91 5.87 -1.83
CA THR A 158 -13.60 5.38 -0.49
C THR A 158 -12.26 5.92 0.00
N THR A 159 -11.99 5.83 1.28
CA THR A 159 -10.75 6.33 1.88
C THR A 159 -9.61 5.30 1.94
N GLY A 160 -9.89 4.02 1.62
CA GLY A 160 -8.93 2.93 1.79
C GLY A 160 -8.73 2.07 0.55
N ALA A 161 -7.49 1.64 0.29
CA ALA A 161 -7.14 0.78 -0.83
C ALA A 161 -7.76 -0.62 -0.74
N ILE A 162 -8.02 -1.13 0.46
CA ILE A 162 -8.70 -2.42 0.67
C ILE A 162 -10.14 -2.36 0.18
N SER A 163 -10.85 -1.28 0.53
CA SER A 163 -12.22 -1.07 0.06
C SER A 163 -12.28 -0.89 -1.45
N GLN A 164 -11.32 -0.20 -2.06
CA GLN A 164 -11.21 -0.09 -3.53
C GLN A 164 -11.01 -1.45 -4.19
N TYR A 165 -10.12 -2.28 -3.62
CA TYR A 165 -9.86 -3.62 -4.12
C TYR A 165 -11.13 -4.49 -4.11
N PHE A 166 -11.84 -4.58 -2.98
CA PHE A 166 -13.08 -5.36 -2.90
C PHE A 166 -14.20 -4.82 -3.78
N ALA A 167 -14.29 -3.50 -3.95
CA ALA A 167 -15.25 -2.89 -4.85
C ALA A 167 -14.91 -3.21 -6.34
N CYS A 168 -13.63 -3.19 -6.72
CA CYS A 168 -13.20 -3.55 -8.07
C CYS A 168 -13.54 -5.00 -8.41
N LEU A 169 -13.42 -5.91 -7.45
CA LEU A 169 -13.79 -7.32 -7.61
C LEU A 169 -15.27 -7.57 -7.93
N GLN A 170 -16.14 -6.59 -7.68
CA GLN A 170 -17.57 -6.70 -8.05
C GLN A 170 -17.80 -6.51 -9.56
N GLY A 171 -16.76 -6.12 -10.33
CA GLY A 171 -16.84 -6.04 -11.78
C GLY A 171 -17.72 -4.91 -12.33
N GLN A 172 -17.98 -3.86 -11.56
CA GLN A 172 -18.80 -2.72 -11.98
C GLN A 172 -17.98 -1.51 -12.43
N HIS A 173 -16.73 -1.41 -11.99
CA HIS A 173 -15.89 -0.24 -12.21
C HIS A 173 -14.41 -0.63 -12.29
N LEU A 174 -13.63 0.19 -12.96
CA LEU A 174 -12.17 0.13 -12.97
C LEU A 174 -11.61 0.71 -11.67
N ALA A 175 -10.42 0.27 -11.26
CA ALA A 175 -9.70 0.86 -10.14
C ALA A 175 -8.19 0.91 -10.39
N ILE A 176 -7.54 1.99 -9.91
CA ILE A 176 -6.08 2.02 -9.82
C ILE A 176 -5.71 1.46 -8.45
N LEU A 177 -5.07 0.30 -8.43
CA LEU A 177 -4.75 -0.47 -7.22
C LEU A 177 -3.25 -0.72 -7.09
N PRO A 178 -2.76 -0.89 -5.85
CA PRO A 178 -1.39 -1.35 -5.62
C PRO A 178 -1.14 -2.72 -6.27
N CYS A 179 -0.06 -2.81 -7.05
CA CYS A 179 0.31 -4.04 -7.75
C CYS A 179 0.50 -5.22 -6.79
N PHE A 180 1.06 -4.98 -5.59
CA PHE A 180 1.27 -6.05 -4.59
C PHE A 180 -0.04 -6.66 -4.06
N ILE A 181 -1.17 -5.96 -4.21
CA ILE A 181 -2.52 -6.47 -3.89
C ILE A 181 -3.13 -7.16 -5.12
N ALA A 182 -3.20 -6.42 -6.22
CA ALA A 182 -4.00 -6.81 -7.38
C ALA A 182 -3.34 -7.92 -8.22
N ASP A 183 -2.01 -7.94 -8.37
CA ASP A 183 -1.29 -8.96 -9.15
C ASP A 183 -1.38 -10.38 -8.55
N GLN A 184 -1.78 -10.49 -7.29
CA GLN A 184 -1.95 -11.78 -6.61
C GLN A 184 -3.35 -12.37 -6.78
N ASP A 185 -4.30 -11.57 -7.26
CA ASP A 185 -5.68 -12.02 -7.46
C ASP A 185 -5.95 -12.34 -8.94
N PRO A 186 -6.19 -13.62 -9.29
CA PRO A 186 -6.42 -14.04 -10.67
C PRO A 186 -7.70 -13.47 -11.29
N ARG A 187 -8.59 -12.88 -10.50
CA ARG A 187 -9.82 -12.23 -10.97
C ARG A 187 -9.57 -10.83 -11.53
N LEU A 188 -8.42 -10.21 -11.20
CA LEU A 188 -8.05 -8.88 -11.65
C LEU A 188 -7.05 -8.96 -12.80
N HIS A 189 -7.32 -8.17 -13.81
CA HIS A 189 -6.49 -8.05 -15.00
C HIS A 189 -6.00 -6.62 -15.13
N ALA A 190 -4.70 -6.47 -15.39
CA ALA A 190 -4.10 -5.17 -15.65
C ALA A 190 -4.63 -4.59 -16.97
N VAL A 191 -5.05 -3.34 -16.95
CA VAL A 191 -5.57 -2.59 -18.10
C VAL A 191 -4.56 -1.54 -18.49
N LEU A 192 -4.17 -1.49 -19.75
CA LEU A 192 -3.16 -0.58 -20.30
C LEU A 192 -1.85 -0.58 -19.49
N PRO A 193 -1.21 -1.74 -19.28
CA PRO A 193 -0.09 -1.87 -18.35
C PRO A 193 1.13 -1.04 -18.71
N ASP A 194 1.26 -0.60 -19.94
CA ASP A 194 2.38 0.22 -20.42
C ASP A 194 2.06 1.71 -20.40
N GLU A 195 0.78 2.09 -20.39
CA GLU A 195 0.33 3.48 -20.50
C GLU A 195 -0.11 4.06 -19.13
N VAL A 196 -0.72 3.24 -18.26
CA VAL A 196 -1.22 3.68 -16.94
C VAL A 196 -0.33 3.08 -15.85
N ARG A 197 0.70 3.82 -15.48
CA ARG A 197 1.65 3.47 -14.40
C ARG A 197 1.79 4.66 -13.43
N VAL A 198 1.69 4.38 -12.14
CA VAL A 198 1.89 5.35 -11.05
C VAL A 198 2.96 4.87 -10.09
#